data_1ab3ca49cbf0e4769416c565970369e7
#
_entry.id   1ab3ca49cbf0e4769416c565970369e7
#
_cell.length_a   1.000
_cell.length_b   1.000
_cell.length_c   1.000
_cell.angle_alpha   90.00
_cell.angle_beta   90.00
_cell.angle_gamma   90.00
#
_symmetry.space_group_name_H-M   'P 1'
#
loop_
_entity.id
_entity.type
_entity.pdbx_description
1 polymer ?
#
loop_
_entity_poly.entity_id
_entity_poly.type
_entity_poly.pdbx_seq_one_letter_code
_entity_poly.pdbx_strand_id
1 'polypeptide(L)'
;MNEYMTVREVANEVGLSMQSVRKRLKTITSNKLLIHTASNGEYQIHRLLLPSFTPKKISKEFSYSLDFDNGYSDNDIHNVMEYILSLLNDFEVKIKYTIEYKKKDHIPHIHGIINGITKTNFIKYVHKGVISKSFMIKPMYDVKGWLNYITKENKEIITISNIK
;
A
#
# COMPACT_ATOMS: atom_id res chain seq x y z
N MET A 1 21.81 8.65 29.25
CA MET A 1 20.68 7.82 28.72
C MET A 1 21.30 6.60 28.08
N ASN A 2 20.85 5.38 28.41
CA ASN A 2 21.47 4.16 27.86
C ASN A 2 21.17 4.08 26.35
N GLU A 3 22.20 3.91 25.52
CA GLU A 3 22.06 3.81 24.06
C GLU A 3 21.42 2.49 23.60
N TYR A 4 21.48 1.47 24.45
CA TYR A 4 20.94 0.14 24.20
C TYR A 4 19.70 -0.13 25.05
N MET A 5 18.77 -0.85 24.47
CA MET A 5 17.48 -1.24 25.03
C MET A 5 17.31 -2.76 24.96
N THR A 6 16.68 -3.33 25.96
CA THR A 6 16.23 -4.72 25.95
C THR A 6 15.03 -4.91 25.03
N VAL A 7 14.72 -6.16 24.67
CA VAL A 7 13.50 -6.50 23.90
C VAL A 7 12.23 -5.98 24.59
N ARG A 8 12.19 -6.00 25.92
CA ARG A 8 11.05 -5.51 26.70
C ARG A 8 10.89 -4.00 26.59
N GLU A 9 11.99 -3.25 26.72
CA GLU A 9 11.98 -1.80 26.60
C GLU A 9 11.57 -1.36 25.20
N VAL A 10 12.13 -1.98 24.14
CA VAL A 10 11.70 -1.73 22.75
C VAL A 10 10.21 -2.04 22.58
N ALA A 11 9.73 -3.17 23.09
CA ALA A 11 8.32 -3.55 22.99
C ALA A 11 7.39 -2.50 23.61
N ASN A 12 7.75 -2.01 24.80
CA ASN A 12 7.00 -0.96 25.50
C ASN A 12 7.03 0.36 24.74
N GLU A 13 8.21 0.79 24.26
CA GLU A 13 8.40 2.05 23.54
C GLU A 13 7.59 2.13 22.23
N VAL A 14 7.53 1.01 21.46
CA VAL A 14 6.86 0.97 20.15
C VAL A 14 5.44 0.37 20.21
N GLY A 15 4.94 0.01 21.37
CA GLY A 15 3.60 -0.57 21.55
C GLY A 15 3.44 -1.96 20.91
N LEU A 16 4.47 -2.80 20.93
CA LEU A 16 4.45 -4.15 20.40
C LEU A 16 4.59 -5.21 21.50
N SER A 17 4.21 -6.46 21.19
CA SER A 17 4.59 -7.59 22.05
C SER A 17 6.09 -7.92 21.90
N MET A 18 6.73 -8.44 22.96
CA MET A 18 8.11 -8.92 22.88
C MET A 18 8.32 -9.97 21.79
N GLN A 19 7.32 -10.82 21.54
CA GLN A 19 7.36 -11.82 20.47
C GLN A 19 7.43 -11.16 19.08
N SER A 20 6.66 -10.08 18.87
CA SER A 20 6.71 -9.30 17.62
C SER A 20 8.06 -8.63 17.43
N VAL A 21 8.66 -8.10 18.49
CA VAL A 21 10.02 -7.53 18.43
C VAL A 21 11.04 -8.61 18.07
N ARG A 22 11.02 -9.78 18.73
CA ARG A 22 11.92 -10.90 18.41
C ARG A 22 11.76 -11.39 16.96
N LYS A 23 10.52 -11.45 16.44
CA LYS A 23 10.26 -11.83 15.05
C LYS A 23 10.89 -10.81 14.08
N ARG A 24 10.77 -9.51 14.35
CA ARG A 24 11.36 -8.47 13.53
C ARG A 24 12.88 -8.45 13.60
N LEU A 25 13.49 -8.71 14.77
CA LEU A 25 14.94 -8.85 14.90
C LEU A 25 15.53 -9.85 13.92
N LYS A 26 14.84 -10.98 13.67
CA LYS A 26 15.27 -11.99 12.71
C LYS A 26 15.29 -11.50 11.25
N THR A 27 14.50 -10.47 10.94
CA THR A 27 14.38 -9.91 9.57
C THR A 27 15.26 -8.68 9.35
N ILE A 28 15.82 -8.09 10.42
CA ILE A 28 16.75 -6.97 10.34
C ILE A 28 18.12 -7.52 9.91
N THR A 29 18.39 -7.50 8.62
CA THR A 29 19.67 -7.95 8.03
C THR A 29 20.68 -6.82 7.88
N SER A 30 20.20 -5.59 7.71
CA SER A 30 21.02 -4.37 7.68
C SER A 30 21.22 -3.84 9.09
N ASN A 31 22.45 -3.54 9.50
CA ASN A 31 22.81 -2.99 10.80
C ASN A 31 22.91 -4.01 11.96
N LYS A 32 23.40 -5.21 11.69
CA LYS A 32 23.71 -6.20 12.74
C LYS A 32 24.63 -5.67 13.83
N LEU A 33 25.45 -4.67 13.53
CA LEU A 33 26.34 -3.99 14.48
C LEU A 33 25.61 -3.22 15.59
N LEU A 34 24.33 -2.91 15.38
CA LEU A 34 23.47 -2.22 16.35
C LEU A 34 22.65 -3.18 17.23
N ILE A 35 22.92 -4.48 17.12
CA ILE A 35 22.25 -5.52 17.92
C ILE A 35 23.33 -6.39 18.53
N HIS A 36 23.37 -6.45 19.87
CA HIS A 36 24.28 -7.31 20.61
C HIS A 36 23.48 -8.35 21.39
N THR A 37 24.13 -9.44 21.74
CA THR A 37 23.60 -10.42 22.68
C THR A 37 24.43 -10.34 23.96
N ALA A 38 23.80 -10.00 25.06
CA ALA A 38 24.47 -9.95 26.36
C ALA A 38 24.84 -11.36 26.85
N SER A 39 25.71 -11.47 27.86
CA SER A 39 26.20 -12.74 28.42
C SER A 39 25.06 -13.65 28.94
N ASN A 40 23.92 -13.07 29.33
CA ASN A 40 22.71 -13.78 29.74
C ASN A 40 21.81 -14.21 28.56
N GLY A 41 22.25 -14.03 27.30
CA GLY A 41 21.48 -14.35 26.10
C GLY A 41 20.41 -13.31 25.73
N GLU A 42 20.31 -12.19 26.44
CA GLU A 42 19.35 -11.14 26.13
C GLU A 42 19.83 -10.22 25.00
N TYR A 43 18.94 -9.88 24.06
CA TYR A 43 19.26 -8.91 23.02
C TYR A 43 19.35 -7.48 23.57
N GLN A 44 20.41 -6.79 23.21
CA GLN A 44 20.64 -5.37 23.41
C GLN A 44 20.54 -4.66 22.06
N ILE A 45 19.54 -3.80 21.91
CA ILE A 45 19.14 -3.17 20.66
C ILE A 45 19.43 -1.69 20.75
N HIS A 46 20.26 -1.18 19.87
CA HIS A 46 20.56 0.24 19.85
C HIS A 46 19.32 1.08 19.50
N ARG A 47 19.14 2.23 20.15
CA ARG A 47 17.98 3.13 19.96
C ARG A 47 17.77 3.59 18.52
N LEU A 48 18.82 3.71 17.74
CA LEU A 48 18.75 4.03 16.31
C LEU A 48 17.90 3.03 15.50
N LEU A 49 17.70 1.82 16.00
CA LEU A 49 16.84 0.81 15.36
C LEU A 49 15.34 0.94 15.72
N LEU A 50 14.94 1.80 16.68
CA LEU A 50 13.53 1.97 17.05
C LEU A 50 12.60 2.21 15.88
N PRO A 51 12.93 3.03 14.86
CA PRO A 51 12.09 3.21 13.68
C PRO A 51 11.80 1.91 12.92
N SER A 52 12.73 0.93 12.96
CA SER A 52 12.54 -0.39 12.33
C SER A 52 11.53 -1.27 13.06
N PHE A 53 11.25 -0.99 14.32
CA PHE A 53 10.25 -1.69 15.14
C PHE A 53 8.91 -0.95 15.18
N THR A 54 8.88 0.34 14.86
CA THR A 54 7.62 1.10 14.87
C THR A 54 6.65 0.51 13.84
N PRO A 55 5.41 0.15 14.24
CA PRO A 55 4.41 -0.31 13.30
C PRO A 55 4.14 0.76 12.25
N LYS A 56 4.31 0.42 10.98
CA LYS A 56 3.90 1.32 9.90
C LYS A 56 2.39 1.46 9.95
N LYS A 57 1.89 2.69 10.12
CA LYS A 57 0.45 2.96 10.06
C LYS A 57 -0.04 2.66 8.65
N ILE A 58 -0.90 1.65 8.52
CA ILE A 58 -1.55 1.34 7.24
C ILE A 58 -2.60 2.41 6.99
N SER A 59 -2.56 3.04 5.82
CA SER A 59 -3.62 3.95 5.38
C SER A 59 -4.95 3.19 5.25
N LYS A 60 -6.08 3.88 5.43
CA LYS A 60 -7.41 3.37 5.04
C LYS A 60 -7.53 3.23 3.52
N GLU A 61 -6.66 3.92 2.79
CA GLU A 61 -6.55 3.84 1.35
C GLU A 61 -5.70 2.63 0.94
N PHE A 62 -5.98 2.06 -0.21
CA PHE A 62 -5.11 1.06 -0.81
C PHE A 62 -4.85 1.39 -2.28
N SER A 63 -3.69 0.98 -2.76
CA SER A 63 -3.33 1.09 -4.16
C SER A 63 -3.86 -0.08 -4.96
N TYR A 64 -4.22 0.18 -6.20
CA TYR A 64 -4.62 -0.85 -7.15
C TYR A 64 -4.02 -0.60 -8.54
N SER A 65 -3.91 -1.65 -9.33
CA SER A 65 -3.59 -1.61 -10.74
C SER A 65 -4.48 -2.59 -11.48
N LEU A 66 -5.02 -2.17 -12.62
CA LEU A 66 -5.86 -3.01 -13.48
C LEU A 66 -5.33 -2.94 -14.91
N ASP A 67 -5.19 -4.09 -15.56
CA ASP A 67 -4.89 -4.18 -16.98
C ASP A 67 -6.19 -4.30 -17.78
N PHE A 68 -6.28 -3.62 -18.90
CA PHE A 68 -7.39 -3.70 -19.84
C PHE A 68 -6.96 -4.50 -21.09
N ASP A 69 -7.94 -4.94 -21.89
CA ASP A 69 -7.63 -5.55 -23.15
C ASP A 69 -7.11 -4.51 -24.17
N ASN A 70 -6.39 -5.00 -25.17
CA ASN A 70 -5.87 -4.15 -26.24
C ASN A 70 -7.05 -3.57 -27.05
N GLY A 71 -7.00 -2.26 -27.31
CA GLY A 71 -8.04 -1.54 -28.04
C GLY A 71 -8.96 -0.68 -27.18
N TYR A 72 -8.86 -0.74 -25.84
CA TYR A 72 -9.54 0.23 -24.98
C TYR A 72 -8.90 1.61 -25.12
N SER A 73 -9.72 2.61 -25.44
CA SER A 73 -9.32 4.03 -25.37
C SER A 73 -9.38 4.55 -23.94
N ASP A 74 -8.79 5.71 -23.67
CA ASP A 74 -8.89 6.40 -22.37
C ASP A 74 -10.35 6.63 -21.96
N ASN A 75 -11.20 6.95 -22.93
CA ASN A 75 -12.64 7.15 -22.69
C ASN A 75 -13.35 5.84 -22.31
N ASP A 76 -13.00 4.73 -22.93
CA ASP A 76 -13.56 3.42 -22.57
C ASP A 76 -13.15 3.03 -21.15
N ILE A 77 -11.89 3.28 -20.79
CA ILE A 77 -11.38 3.04 -19.43
C ILE A 77 -12.13 3.91 -18.42
N HIS A 78 -12.32 5.18 -18.73
CA HIS A 78 -13.08 6.10 -17.88
C HIS A 78 -14.51 5.59 -17.68
N ASN A 79 -15.21 5.22 -18.72
CA ASN A 79 -16.57 4.68 -18.66
C ASN A 79 -16.65 3.40 -17.80
N VAL A 80 -15.65 2.51 -17.90
CA VAL A 80 -15.56 1.32 -17.07
C VAL A 80 -15.37 1.69 -15.59
N MET A 81 -14.53 2.67 -15.29
CA MET A 81 -14.30 3.12 -13.92
C MET A 81 -15.52 3.80 -13.31
N GLU A 82 -16.25 4.59 -14.09
CA GLU A 82 -17.54 5.18 -13.70
C GLU A 82 -18.60 4.07 -13.47
N TYR A 83 -18.64 3.06 -14.31
CA TYR A 83 -19.51 1.90 -14.10
C TYR A 83 -19.18 1.16 -12.82
N ILE A 84 -17.89 0.90 -12.53
CA ILE A 84 -17.48 0.32 -11.26
C ILE A 84 -17.93 1.19 -10.08
N LEU A 85 -17.73 2.52 -10.18
CA LEU A 85 -18.19 3.44 -9.14
C LEU A 85 -19.70 3.36 -8.94
N SER A 86 -20.49 3.25 -10.00
CA SER A 86 -21.96 3.11 -9.92
C SER A 86 -22.40 1.83 -9.21
N LEU A 87 -21.63 0.76 -9.30
CA LEU A 87 -21.87 -0.49 -8.57
C LEU A 87 -21.56 -0.38 -7.06
N LEU A 88 -20.86 0.68 -6.66
CA LEU A 88 -20.41 0.93 -5.27
C LEU A 88 -21.33 1.90 -4.52
N ASN A 89 -22.59 2.03 -4.94
CA ASN A 89 -23.54 3.01 -4.37
C ASN A 89 -23.82 2.84 -2.86
N ASP A 90 -23.61 1.63 -2.32
CA ASP A 90 -23.75 1.36 -0.88
C ASP A 90 -22.54 1.84 -0.05
N PHE A 91 -21.52 2.42 -0.67
CA PHE A 91 -20.27 2.86 -0.05
C PHE A 91 -19.97 4.31 -0.45
N GLU A 92 -19.44 5.09 0.48
CA GLU A 92 -18.86 6.40 0.19
C GLU A 92 -17.42 6.23 -0.31
N VAL A 93 -17.25 6.16 -1.62
CA VAL A 93 -15.98 5.81 -2.26
C VAL A 93 -15.41 6.99 -3.02
N LYS A 94 -14.10 7.15 -2.91
CA LYS A 94 -13.31 8.04 -3.75
C LYS A 94 -12.20 7.24 -4.44
N ILE A 95 -12.17 7.31 -5.76
CA ILE A 95 -11.21 6.63 -6.63
C ILE A 95 -10.37 7.70 -7.33
N LYS A 96 -9.04 7.53 -7.29
CA LYS A 96 -8.09 8.33 -8.06
C LYS A 96 -7.27 7.39 -8.91
N TYR A 97 -7.05 7.73 -10.17
CA TYR A 97 -6.23 6.90 -11.06
C TYR A 97 -5.56 7.71 -12.15
N THR A 98 -4.52 7.11 -12.73
CA THR A 98 -3.87 7.54 -13.97
C THR A 98 -3.95 6.42 -14.98
N ILE A 99 -4.04 6.75 -16.28
CA ILE A 99 -4.01 5.79 -17.37
C ILE A 99 -2.58 5.75 -17.92
N GLU A 100 -2.07 4.55 -18.10
CA GLU A 100 -0.75 4.29 -18.68
C GLU A 100 -0.86 3.22 -19.78
N TYR A 101 0.08 3.26 -20.72
CA TYR A 101 0.23 2.23 -21.74
C TYR A 101 1.56 1.51 -21.55
N LYS A 102 1.52 0.18 -21.51
CA LYS A 102 2.74 -0.64 -21.37
C LYS A 102 3.66 -0.41 -22.57
N LYS A 103 4.95 -0.19 -22.30
CA LYS A 103 5.94 0.10 -23.37
C LYS A 103 6.09 -1.00 -24.40
N LYS A 104 5.86 -2.26 -24.02
CA LYS A 104 6.12 -3.43 -24.88
C LYS A 104 4.99 -3.73 -25.87
N ASP A 105 3.76 -3.66 -25.40
CA ASP A 105 2.58 -4.16 -26.12
C ASP A 105 1.45 -3.14 -26.21
N HIS A 106 1.70 -1.91 -25.70
CA HIS A 106 0.73 -0.81 -25.66
C HIS A 106 -0.60 -1.16 -25.01
N ILE A 107 -0.61 -2.19 -24.15
CA ILE A 107 -1.80 -2.55 -23.36
C ILE A 107 -2.07 -1.44 -22.36
N PRO A 108 -3.29 -0.86 -22.34
CA PRO A 108 -3.64 0.14 -21.37
C PRO A 108 -3.79 -0.47 -19.98
N HIS A 109 -3.31 0.23 -18.98
CA HIS A 109 -3.47 -0.12 -17.58
C HIS A 109 -3.62 1.11 -16.72
N ILE A 110 -4.26 0.95 -15.58
CA ILE A 110 -4.41 2.01 -14.60
C ILE A 110 -3.62 1.72 -13.33
N HIS A 111 -3.11 2.78 -12.76
CA HIS A 111 -2.61 2.81 -11.39
C HIS A 111 -3.45 3.76 -10.57
N GLY A 112 -3.93 3.34 -9.42
CA GLY A 112 -4.83 4.18 -8.65
C GLY A 112 -4.78 3.95 -7.16
N ILE A 113 -5.58 4.79 -6.49
CA ILE A 113 -5.84 4.77 -5.06
C ILE A 113 -7.34 4.75 -4.86
N ILE A 114 -7.80 3.96 -3.91
CA ILE A 114 -9.20 3.94 -3.50
C ILE A 114 -9.31 4.02 -1.97
N ASN A 115 -10.32 4.73 -1.50
CA ASN A 115 -10.73 4.74 -0.10
C ASN A 115 -12.25 4.53 0.03
N GLY A 116 -12.72 4.37 1.27
CA GLY A 116 -14.16 4.20 1.56
C GLY A 116 -14.68 2.78 1.42
N ILE A 117 -13.86 1.83 0.97
CA ILE A 117 -14.27 0.43 0.78
C ILE A 117 -13.17 -0.53 1.23
N THR A 118 -13.55 -1.76 1.58
CA THR A 118 -12.57 -2.82 1.87
C THR A 118 -12.00 -3.42 0.58
N LYS A 119 -10.76 -3.93 0.66
CA LYS A 119 -10.11 -4.63 -0.46
C LYS A 119 -10.99 -5.74 -1.05
N THR A 120 -11.59 -6.57 -0.19
CA THR A 120 -12.43 -7.71 -0.60
C THR A 120 -13.66 -7.25 -1.38
N ASN A 121 -14.33 -6.21 -0.89
CA ASN A 121 -15.49 -5.66 -1.59
C ASN A 121 -15.09 -5.03 -2.92
N PHE A 122 -14.02 -4.25 -2.97
CA PHE A 122 -13.56 -3.66 -4.22
C PHE A 122 -13.27 -4.72 -5.30
N ILE A 123 -12.54 -5.78 -4.95
CA ILE A 123 -12.26 -6.90 -5.87
C ILE A 123 -13.55 -7.50 -6.43
N LYS A 124 -14.54 -7.74 -5.56
CA LYS A 124 -15.85 -8.30 -5.97
C LYS A 124 -16.53 -7.45 -7.05
N TYR A 125 -16.46 -6.12 -6.92
CA TYR A 125 -17.10 -5.20 -7.87
C TYR A 125 -16.26 -5.00 -9.13
N VAL A 126 -14.93 -4.97 -9.03
CA VAL A 126 -14.05 -4.95 -10.19
C VAL A 126 -14.31 -6.15 -11.09
N HIS A 127 -14.43 -7.36 -10.55
CA HIS A 127 -14.76 -8.56 -11.33
C HIS A 127 -16.15 -8.54 -11.99
N LYS A 128 -17.05 -7.68 -11.54
CA LYS A 128 -18.34 -7.49 -12.22
C LYS A 128 -18.22 -6.51 -13.40
N GLY A 129 -17.32 -5.54 -13.31
CA GLY A 129 -17.16 -4.47 -14.29
C GLY A 129 -16.07 -4.72 -15.33
N VAL A 130 -15.06 -5.51 -15.00
CA VAL A 130 -13.88 -5.72 -15.85
C VAL A 130 -13.51 -7.19 -15.91
N ILE A 131 -13.36 -7.71 -17.11
CA ILE A 131 -12.66 -8.98 -17.36
C ILE A 131 -11.17 -8.63 -17.43
N SER A 132 -10.57 -8.25 -16.30
CA SER A 132 -9.15 -7.92 -16.26
C SER A 132 -8.33 -9.21 -16.20
N LYS A 133 -7.32 -9.30 -17.09
CA LYS A 133 -6.36 -10.43 -17.09
C LYS A 133 -5.41 -10.37 -15.91
N SER A 134 -5.14 -9.17 -15.39
CA SER A 134 -4.37 -9.02 -14.17
C SER A 134 -4.80 -7.80 -13.37
N PHE A 135 -4.84 -7.96 -12.07
CA PHE A 135 -5.00 -6.84 -11.14
C PHE A 135 -4.09 -7.04 -9.93
N MET A 136 -3.68 -5.94 -9.35
CA MET A 136 -2.88 -5.92 -8.14
C MET A 136 -3.47 -4.93 -7.16
N ILE A 137 -3.64 -5.35 -5.90
CA ILE A 137 -4.13 -4.49 -4.82
C ILE A 137 -3.20 -4.64 -3.62
N LYS A 138 -2.67 -3.52 -3.13
CA LYS A 138 -1.72 -3.48 -2.00
C LYS A 138 -2.16 -2.48 -0.93
N PRO A 139 -1.93 -2.79 0.36
CA PRO A 139 -2.08 -1.80 1.41
C PRO A 139 -1.08 -0.65 1.18
N MET A 140 -1.50 0.56 1.51
CA MET A 140 -0.66 1.75 1.39
C MET A 140 -0.10 2.17 2.73
N TYR A 141 1.16 2.56 2.71
CA TYR A 141 1.90 3.11 3.85
C TYR A 141 2.33 4.56 3.60
N ASP A 142 2.47 4.94 2.33
CA ASP A 142 2.87 6.27 1.88
C ASP A 142 2.02 6.70 0.68
N VAL A 143 0.91 7.36 0.98
CA VAL A 143 -0.05 7.87 -0.03
C VAL A 143 0.60 8.92 -0.90
N LYS A 144 1.36 9.86 -0.30
CA LYS A 144 2.02 10.96 -1.03
C LYS A 144 3.07 10.44 -2.00
N GLY A 145 3.92 9.53 -1.53
CA GLY A 145 4.95 8.91 -2.39
C GLY A 145 4.33 8.12 -3.54
N TRP A 146 3.20 7.43 -3.29
CA TRP A 146 2.49 6.72 -4.36
C TRP A 146 1.86 7.68 -5.37
N LEU A 147 1.22 8.77 -4.92
CA LEU A 147 0.70 9.79 -5.83
C LEU A 147 1.81 10.39 -6.69
N ASN A 148 2.95 10.76 -6.12
CA ASN A 148 4.10 11.23 -6.87
C ASN A 148 4.62 10.19 -7.88
N TYR A 149 4.55 8.89 -7.54
CA TYR A 149 4.96 7.82 -8.44
C TYR A 149 4.03 7.70 -9.64
N ILE A 150 2.71 7.72 -9.44
CA ILE A 150 1.74 7.56 -10.54
C ILE A 150 1.58 8.82 -11.40
N THR A 151 2.01 9.99 -10.92
CA THR A 151 2.02 11.26 -11.67
C THR A 151 3.38 11.57 -12.31
N LYS A 152 4.37 10.68 -12.17
CA LYS A 152 5.62 10.84 -12.90
C LYS A 152 5.32 10.98 -14.41
N GLU A 153 6.13 11.76 -15.11
CA GLU A 153 5.92 12.08 -16.53
C GLU A 153 4.70 13.01 -16.79
N ASN A 154 4.32 13.83 -15.79
CA ASN A 154 3.22 14.81 -15.88
C ASN A 154 1.85 14.21 -16.22
N LYS A 155 1.58 12.98 -15.79
CA LYS A 155 0.28 12.34 -15.96
C LYS A 155 -0.78 12.98 -15.11
N GLU A 156 -1.95 13.21 -15.68
CA GLU A 156 -3.11 13.72 -14.99
C GLU A 156 -3.73 12.66 -14.07
N ILE A 157 -4.15 13.09 -12.86
CA ILE A 157 -4.93 12.26 -11.95
C ILE A 157 -6.41 12.48 -12.23
N ILE A 158 -7.08 11.45 -12.69
CA ILE A 158 -8.53 11.42 -12.80
C ILE A 158 -9.09 11.06 -11.42
N THR A 159 -10.08 11.83 -10.97
CA THR A 159 -10.76 11.58 -9.67
C THR A 159 -12.25 11.42 -9.91
N ILE A 160 -12.78 10.28 -9.45
CA ILE A 160 -14.22 10.01 -9.44
C ILE A 160 -14.68 9.68 -8.02
N SER A 161 -15.90 10.05 -7.66
CA SER A 161 -16.40 9.88 -6.30
C SER A 161 -17.94 9.88 -6.29
N ASN A 162 -18.51 9.05 -5.43
CA ASN A 162 -19.93 9.10 -5.07
C ASN A 162 -20.17 9.69 -3.68
N ILE A 163 -19.15 10.29 -3.06
CA ILE A 163 -19.27 11.04 -1.81
C ILE A 163 -20.03 12.33 -2.11
N LYS A 164 -21.15 12.54 -1.43
CA LYS A 164 -21.97 13.76 -1.51
C LYS A 164 -21.39 14.88 -0.66
#